data_f03d274dab258820677f241752f7b645
#
_entry.id   f03d274dab258820677f241752f7b645
#
_cell.length_a   1.000
_cell.length_b   1.000
_cell.length_c   1.000
_cell.angle_alpha   90.00
_cell.angle_beta   90.00
_cell.angle_gamma   90.00
#
_symmetry.space_group_name_H-M   'P 1'
#
loop_
_entity.id
_entity.type
_entity.pdbx_description
1 polymer ?
#
loop_
_entity_poly.entity_id
_entity_poly.type
_entity_poly.pdbx_seq_one_letter_code
_entity_poly.pdbx_strand_id
1 'polypeptide(L)'
;MSQVQSIEQALKSATARLTEGGKESPSLDAAVLLCHVLGKPRTYLLTWPEKALDPEQQAQFDALLTRRITGEPVAYIIGEREFWSLPLKVSPSTLIPRPDTERLVEVALDKTYEQTGPILDLGTGTGAIALALASELPKRQVVGVDLKHEAKELAEYNASQLNIKNVTFDQGSWFEPIASGTKFALIVSNPPY
;
A
#
# COMPACT_ATOMS: atom_id res chain seq x y z
N MET A 1 -31.72 5.85 -18.24
CA MET A 1 -31.04 4.57 -18.57
C MET A 1 -29.59 4.92 -18.89
N SER A 2 -28.65 4.62 -17.99
CA SER A 2 -27.23 4.84 -18.25
C SER A 2 -26.81 3.93 -19.39
N GLN A 3 -26.24 4.54 -20.44
CA GLN A 3 -25.78 3.81 -21.60
C GLN A 3 -24.60 2.93 -21.17
N VAL A 4 -24.67 1.63 -21.42
CA VAL A 4 -23.60 0.68 -21.15
C VAL A 4 -22.37 1.09 -21.95
N GLN A 5 -21.28 1.37 -21.26
CA GLN A 5 -20.01 1.79 -21.88
C GLN A 5 -19.08 0.59 -22.09
N SER A 6 -18.27 0.66 -23.15
CA SER A 6 -17.10 -0.23 -23.29
C SER A 6 -16.01 0.19 -22.33
N ILE A 7 -15.01 -0.69 -22.10
CA ILE A 7 -13.82 -0.38 -21.30
C ILE A 7 -13.14 0.90 -21.78
N GLU A 8 -12.94 1.05 -23.09
CA GLU A 8 -12.31 2.25 -23.68
C GLU A 8 -13.14 3.51 -23.40
N GLN A 9 -14.46 3.45 -23.61
CA GLN A 9 -15.35 4.58 -23.35
C GLN A 9 -15.38 4.96 -21.88
N ALA A 10 -15.42 3.98 -20.99
CA ALA A 10 -15.41 4.20 -19.55
C ALA A 10 -14.09 4.85 -19.09
N LEU A 11 -12.94 4.37 -19.59
CA LEU A 11 -11.63 4.97 -19.30
C LEU A 11 -11.50 6.40 -19.82
N LYS A 12 -11.97 6.67 -21.03
CA LYS A 12 -11.95 8.01 -21.63
C LYS A 12 -12.80 9.00 -20.84
N SER A 13 -14.02 8.59 -20.51
CA SER A 13 -14.94 9.42 -19.70
C SER A 13 -14.38 9.66 -18.29
N ALA A 14 -13.87 8.63 -17.65
CA ALA A 14 -13.26 8.74 -16.32
C ALA A 14 -12.04 9.64 -16.29
N THR A 15 -11.15 9.52 -17.28
CA THR A 15 -9.97 10.38 -17.44
C THR A 15 -10.36 11.84 -17.56
N ALA A 16 -11.39 12.16 -18.37
CA ALA A 16 -11.89 13.52 -18.49
C ALA A 16 -12.43 14.07 -17.17
N ARG A 17 -13.27 13.31 -16.46
CA ARG A 17 -13.82 13.69 -15.15
C ARG A 17 -12.74 13.92 -14.09
N LEU A 18 -11.71 13.08 -14.06
CA LEU A 18 -10.58 13.22 -13.12
C LEU A 18 -9.69 14.41 -13.47
N THR A 19 -9.52 14.71 -14.76
CA THR A 19 -8.79 15.90 -15.24
C THR A 19 -9.53 17.16 -14.82
N GLU A 20 -10.83 17.23 -15.03
CA GLU A 20 -11.68 18.35 -14.59
C GLU A 20 -11.65 18.52 -13.06
N GLY A 21 -11.57 17.41 -12.33
CA GLY A 21 -11.40 17.39 -10.89
C GLY A 21 -9.97 17.70 -10.39
N GLY A 22 -9.07 18.11 -11.29
CA GLY A 22 -7.70 18.55 -10.94
C GLY A 22 -6.78 17.45 -10.43
N LYS A 23 -6.97 16.20 -10.86
CA LYS A 23 -6.09 15.08 -10.44
C LYS A 23 -4.82 15.04 -11.29
N GLU A 24 -3.68 14.76 -10.63
CA GLU A 24 -2.35 14.78 -11.26
C GLU A 24 -2.14 13.66 -12.28
N SER A 25 -2.74 12.49 -12.04
CA SER A 25 -2.57 11.29 -12.87
C SER A 25 -3.93 10.69 -13.27
N PRO A 26 -4.77 11.42 -14.00
CA PRO A 26 -6.15 11.02 -14.26
C PRO A 26 -6.27 9.70 -15.04
N SER A 27 -5.43 9.48 -16.03
CA SER A 27 -5.43 8.25 -16.84
C SER A 27 -5.01 7.02 -16.02
N LEU A 28 -3.99 7.16 -15.18
CA LEU A 28 -3.54 6.10 -14.29
C LEU A 28 -4.59 5.77 -13.23
N ASP A 29 -5.14 6.79 -12.58
CA ASP A 29 -6.18 6.63 -11.56
C ASP A 29 -7.41 5.91 -12.15
N ALA A 30 -7.88 6.30 -13.34
CA ALA A 30 -8.98 5.66 -14.02
C ALA A 30 -8.70 4.17 -14.29
N ALA A 31 -7.52 3.84 -14.80
CA ALA A 31 -7.14 2.47 -15.09
C ALA A 31 -7.05 1.60 -13.83
N VAL A 32 -6.45 2.10 -12.77
CA VAL A 32 -6.32 1.38 -11.49
C VAL A 32 -7.69 1.10 -10.87
N LEU A 33 -8.57 2.09 -10.84
CA LEU A 33 -9.92 1.95 -10.31
C LEU A 33 -10.77 0.96 -11.13
N LEU A 34 -10.68 0.99 -12.46
CA LEU A 34 -11.40 0.05 -13.30
C LEU A 34 -10.85 -1.38 -13.17
N CYS A 35 -9.55 -1.57 -13.09
CA CYS A 35 -8.94 -2.86 -12.80
C CYS A 35 -9.46 -3.44 -11.48
N HIS A 36 -9.59 -2.60 -10.46
CA HIS A 36 -10.12 -3.02 -9.16
C HIS A 36 -11.57 -3.52 -9.27
N VAL A 37 -12.44 -2.78 -9.97
CA VAL A 37 -13.85 -3.16 -10.20
C VAL A 37 -13.96 -4.48 -10.97
N LEU A 38 -13.13 -4.65 -12.00
CA LEU A 38 -13.17 -5.84 -12.86
C LEU A 38 -12.47 -7.06 -12.25
N GLY A 39 -11.62 -6.86 -11.23
CA GLY A 39 -10.74 -7.91 -10.72
C GLY A 39 -9.75 -8.41 -11.78
N LYS A 40 -9.28 -7.52 -12.67
CA LYS A 40 -8.43 -7.85 -13.81
C LYS A 40 -7.16 -6.98 -13.83
N PRO A 41 -6.05 -7.51 -14.40
CA PRO A 41 -4.83 -6.72 -14.56
C PRO A 41 -4.99 -5.65 -15.64
N ARG A 42 -4.09 -4.67 -15.62
CA ARG A 42 -4.10 -3.57 -16.59
C ARG A 42 -4.01 -4.04 -18.05
N THR A 43 -3.28 -5.12 -18.30
CA THR A 43 -3.19 -5.74 -19.64
C THR A 43 -4.54 -6.16 -20.19
N TYR A 44 -5.49 -6.54 -19.33
CA TYR A 44 -6.85 -6.88 -19.75
C TYR A 44 -7.58 -5.70 -20.39
N LEU A 45 -7.40 -4.49 -19.83
CA LEU A 45 -8.02 -3.27 -20.37
C LEU A 45 -7.50 -2.93 -21.77
N LEU A 46 -6.21 -3.22 -22.01
CA LEU A 46 -5.56 -3.00 -23.31
C LEU A 46 -5.92 -4.07 -24.35
N THR A 47 -6.16 -5.30 -23.89
CA THR A 47 -6.49 -6.42 -24.77
C THR A 47 -7.95 -6.41 -25.22
N TRP A 48 -8.85 -5.94 -24.35
CA TRP A 48 -10.30 -5.99 -24.57
C TRP A 48 -10.98 -4.62 -24.42
N PRO A 49 -10.51 -3.57 -25.14
CA PRO A 49 -11.01 -2.22 -24.98
C PRO A 49 -12.49 -2.06 -25.40
N GLU A 50 -12.96 -2.89 -26.33
CA GLU A 50 -14.34 -2.90 -26.83
C GLU A 50 -15.34 -3.64 -25.91
N LYS A 51 -14.84 -4.37 -24.91
CA LYS A 51 -15.71 -5.16 -24.03
C LYS A 51 -16.59 -4.25 -23.19
N ALA A 52 -17.90 -4.53 -23.20
CA ALA A 52 -18.87 -3.77 -22.44
C ALA A 52 -18.78 -4.08 -20.93
N LEU A 53 -18.92 -3.05 -20.11
CA LEU A 53 -19.16 -3.19 -18.67
C LEU A 53 -20.60 -3.59 -18.43
N ASP A 54 -20.84 -4.46 -17.46
CA ASP A 54 -22.22 -4.66 -17.01
C ASP A 54 -22.70 -3.47 -16.15
N PRO A 55 -24.03 -3.35 -15.91
CA PRO A 55 -24.57 -2.22 -15.15
C PRO A 55 -24.03 -2.10 -13.72
N GLU A 56 -23.73 -3.22 -13.07
CA GLU A 56 -23.18 -3.24 -11.71
C GLU A 56 -21.73 -2.76 -11.71
N GLN A 57 -20.92 -3.24 -12.64
CA GLN A 57 -19.53 -2.77 -12.82
C GLN A 57 -19.49 -1.27 -13.13
N GLN A 58 -20.37 -0.78 -13.99
CA GLN A 58 -20.48 0.65 -14.31
C GLN A 58 -20.82 1.47 -13.05
N ALA A 59 -21.79 1.03 -12.27
CA ALA A 59 -22.21 1.71 -11.05
C ALA A 59 -21.08 1.72 -9.99
N GLN A 60 -20.40 0.61 -9.80
CA GLN A 60 -19.25 0.51 -8.89
C GLN A 60 -18.13 1.45 -9.34
N PHE A 61 -17.79 1.46 -10.62
CA PHE A 61 -16.76 2.33 -11.17
C PHE A 61 -17.09 3.81 -10.96
N ASP A 62 -18.31 4.23 -11.27
CA ASP A 62 -18.79 5.61 -11.05
C ASP A 62 -18.69 6.01 -9.57
N ALA A 63 -19.04 5.13 -8.65
CA ALA A 63 -18.91 5.38 -7.22
C ALA A 63 -17.47 5.61 -6.80
N LEU A 64 -16.52 4.78 -7.27
CA LEU A 64 -15.10 4.94 -6.97
C LEU A 64 -14.52 6.20 -7.57
N LEU A 65 -14.92 6.57 -8.79
CA LEU A 65 -14.53 7.84 -9.43
C LEU A 65 -14.97 9.05 -8.61
N THR A 66 -16.20 9.04 -8.11
CA THR A 66 -16.72 10.11 -7.26
C THR A 66 -15.90 10.28 -5.99
N ARG A 67 -15.55 9.18 -5.32
CA ARG A 67 -14.65 9.20 -4.16
C ARG A 67 -13.29 9.81 -4.50
N ARG A 68 -12.71 9.43 -5.64
CA ARG A 68 -11.42 9.97 -6.09
C ARG A 68 -11.50 11.46 -6.43
N ILE A 69 -12.54 11.90 -7.11
CA ILE A 69 -12.77 13.31 -7.48
C ILE A 69 -12.89 14.17 -6.21
N THR A 70 -13.59 13.70 -5.18
CA THR A 70 -13.73 14.39 -3.89
C THR A 70 -12.44 14.44 -3.06
N GLY A 71 -11.37 13.80 -3.51
CA GLY A 71 -10.03 13.92 -2.92
C GLY A 71 -9.50 12.68 -2.21
N GLU A 72 -10.30 11.60 -2.13
CA GLU A 72 -9.82 10.37 -1.49
C GLU A 72 -8.68 9.74 -2.28
N PRO A 73 -7.55 9.38 -1.65
CA PRO A 73 -6.44 8.71 -2.32
C PRO A 73 -6.86 7.35 -2.90
N VAL A 74 -6.36 7.03 -4.11
CA VAL A 74 -6.64 5.74 -4.78
C VAL A 74 -6.33 4.56 -3.88
N ALA A 75 -5.22 4.58 -3.17
CA ALA A 75 -4.83 3.49 -2.26
C ALA A 75 -5.87 3.23 -1.16
N TYR A 76 -6.48 4.28 -0.61
CA TYR A 76 -7.57 4.10 0.38
C TYR A 76 -8.87 3.63 -0.26
N ILE A 77 -9.16 4.05 -1.48
CA ILE A 77 -10.36 3.61 -2.22
C ILE A 77 -10.30 2.11 -2.48
N ILE A 78 -9.17 1.60 -2.99
CA ILE A 78 -8.99 0.16 -3.26
C ILE A 78 -8.53 -0.63 -2.03
N GLY A 79 -8.06 0.03 -0.97
CA GLY A 79 -7.62 -0.59 0.28
C GLY A 79 -6.27 -1.28 0.22
N GLU A 80 -5.50 -1.07 -0.85
CA GLU A 80 -4.22 -1.73 -1.08
C GLU A 80 -3.20 -0.80 -1.76
N ARG A 81 -1.93 -0.97 -1.42
CA ARG A 81 -0.80 -0.31 -2.05
C ARG A 81 0.37 -1.27 -2.18
N GLU A 82 0.96 -1.37 -3.35
CA GLU A 82 2.21 -2.10 -3.54
C GLU A 82 3.41 -1.29 -2.99
N PHE A 83 4.26 -1.96 -2.23
CA PHE A 83 5.52 -1.44 -1.73
C PHE A 83 6.54 -2.58 -1.71
N TRP A 84 7.72 -2.37 -2.29
CA TRP A 84 8.75 -3.41 -2.42
C TRP A 84 8.22 -4.70 -3.06
N SER A 85 7.38 -4.55 -4.08
CA SER A 85 6.63 -5.65 -4.74
C SER A 85 5.69 -6.44 -3.82
N LEU A 86 5.43 -5.96 -2.61
CA LEU A 86 4.51 -6.57 -1.65
C LEU A 86 3.15 -5.84 -1.69
N PRO A 87 2.05 -6.55 -1.92
CA PRO A 87 0.71 -5.96 -1.84
C PRO A 87 0.32 -5.77 -0.37
N LEU A 88 0.31 -4.53 0.10
CA LEU A 88 0.00 -4.17 1.48
C LEU A 88 -1.41 -3.60 1.59
N LYS A 89 -2.20 -4.11 2.53
CA LYS A 89 -3.43 -3.46 2.94
C LYS A 89 -3.10 -2.11 3.58
N VAL A 90 -3.86 -1.09 3.21
CA VAL A 90 -3.76 0.25 3.77
C VAL A 90 -5.10 0.69 4.34
N SER A 91 -5.08 1.63 5.27
CA SER A 91 -6.27 2.25 5.84
C SER A 91 -6.00 3.72 6.19
N PRO A 92 -7.03 4.55 6.38
CA PRO A 92 -6.86 5.94 6.79
C PRO A 92 -6.17 6.14 8.13
N SER A 93 -6.03 5.08 8.96
CA SER A 93 -5.31 5.13 10.24
C SER A 93 -3.79 5.20 10.10
N THR A 94 -3.26 4.86 8.93
CA THR A 94 -1.82 4.85 8.64
C THR A 94 -1.51 5.70 7.42
N LEU A 95 -0.24 6.12 7.29
CA LEU A 95 0.24 6.72 6.06
C LEU A 95 0.31 5.67 4.94
N ILE A 96 0.01 6.10 3.72
CA ILE A 96 0.21 5.29 2.52
C ILE A 96 1.71 5.15 2.28
N PRO A 97 2.24 3.92 2.13
CA PRO A 97 3.63 3.73 1.75
C PRO A 97 3.96 4.46 0.43
N ARG A 98 5.05 5.21 0.44
CA ARG A 98 5.49 5.98 -0.73
C ARG A 98 6.64 5.27 -1.44
N PRO A 99 6.71 5.31 -2.77
CA PRO A 99 7.83 4.72 -3.53
C PRO A 99 9.20 5.22 -3.07
N ASP A 100 9.33 6.51 -2.73
CA ASP A 100 10.58 7.11 -2.26
C ASP A 100 11.11 6.45 -0.97
N THR A 101 10.24 5.87 -0.17
CA THR A 101 10.60 5.15 1.05
C THR A 101 11.32 3.82 0.74
N GLU A 102 11.21 3.29 -0.47
CA GLU A 102 11.96 2.11 -0.91
C GLU A 102 13.47 2.37 -0.87
N ARG A 103 13.90 3.61 -1.07
CA ARG A 103 15.31 4.00 -0.90
C ARG A 103 15.82 3.76 0.53
N LEU A 104 14.98 3.96 1.52
CA LEU A 104 15.33 3.65 2.91
C LEU A 104 15.57 2.14 3.10
N VAL A 105 14.74 1.30 2.47
CA VAL A 105 14.92 -0.17 2.49
C VAL A 105 16.25 -0.57 1.84
N GLU A 106 16.58 -0.01 0.67
CA GLU A 106 17.86 -0.27 0.00
C GLU A 106 19.06 0.07 0.91
N VAL A 107 19.08 1.26 1.49
CA VAL A 107 20.15 1.70 2.40
C VAL A 107 20.22 0.82 3.65
N ALA A 108 19.07 0.42 4.19
CA ALA A 108 19.00 -0.47 5.35
C ALA A 108 19.59 -1.84 5.05
N LEU A 109 19.30 -2.41 3.89
CA LEU A 109 19.89 -3.69 3.45
C LEU A 109 21.39 -3.60 3.30
N ASP A 110 21.90 -2.54 2.66
CA ASP A 110 23.36 -2.31 2.52
C ASP A 110 24.05 -2.23 3.89
N LYS A 111 23.44 -1.52 4.85
CA LYS A 111 24.01 -1.33 6.19
C LYS A 111 23.99 -2.58 7.07
N THR A 112 23.08 -3.52 6.79
CA THR A 112 22.96 -4.74 7.58
C THR A 112 23.66 -5.95 6.99
N TYR A 113 24.23 -5.84 5.81
CA TYR A 113 24.81 -6.98 5.09
C TYR A 113 25.88 -7.73 5.89
N GLU A 114 26.75 -7.01 6.58
CA GLU A 114 27.87 -7.57 7.38
C GLU A 114 27.54 -7.68 8.87
N GLN A 115 26.32 -7.34 9.28
CA GLN A 115 25.94 -7.33 10.70
C GLN A 115 25.02 -8.50 11.03
N THR A 116 25.01 -8.89 12.29
CA THR A 116 24.08 -9.87 12.85
C THR A 116 23.27 -9.23 13.96
N GLY A 117 22.04 -9.66 14.13
CA GLY A 117 21.15 -9.15 15.17
C GLY A 117 19.81 -8.66 14.60
N PRO A 118 18.85 -8.37 15.46
CA PRO A 118 17.52 -7.93 15.05
C PRO A 118 17.53 -6.50 14.48
N ILE A 119 16.49 -6.20 13.72
CA ILE A 119 16.24 -4.88 13.11
C ILE A 119 14.97 -4.31 13.74
N LEU A 120 14.98 -3.00 14.01
CA LEU A 120 13.85 -2.27 14.57
C LEU A 120 13.34 -1.22 13.57
N ASP A 121 12.03 -1.19 13.34
CA ASP A 121 11.33 -0.17 12.56
C ASP A 121 10.41 0.63 13.49
N LEU A 122 10.74 1.89 13.71
CA LEU A 122 9.98 2.81 14.57
C LEU A 122 8.99 3.64 13.74
N GLY A 123 7.72 3.63 14.15
CA GLY A 123 6.64 4.23 13.38
C GLY A 123 6.29 3.37 12.17
N THR A 124 6.08 2.08 12.40
CA THR A 124 5.98 1.06 11.32
C THR A 124 4.76 1.23 10.42
N GLY A 125 3.69 1.88 10.90
CA GLY A 125 2.46 2.12 10.13
C GLY A 125 1.84 0.83 9.58
N THR A 126 1.78 0.70 8.26
CA THR A 126 1.32 -0.52 7.57
C THR A 126 2.25 -1.72 7.72
N GLY A 127 3.42 -1.52 8.31
CA GLY A 127 4.50 -2.50 8.34
C GLY A 127 5.38 -2.53 7.09
N ALA A 128 5.24 -1.58 6.18
CA ALA A 128 5.88 -1.60 4.86
C ALA A 128 7.40 -1.81 4.91
N ILE A 129 8.12 -1.00 5.68
CA ILE A 129 9.58 -1.11 5.79
C ILE A 129 9.98 -2.41 6.51
N ALA A 130 9.33 -2.72 7.64
CA ALA A 130 9.61 -3.93 8.41
C ALA A 130 9.38 -5.20 7.58
N LEU A 131 8.28 -5.25 6.82
CA LEU A 131 7.95 -6.40 5.96
C LEU A 131 8.89 -6.51 4.76
N ALA A 132 9.27 -5.39 4.14
CA ALA A 132 10.25 -5.39 3.07
C ALA A 132 11.61 -5.95 3.55
N LEU A 133 12.10 -5.48 4.69
CA LEU A 133 13.35 -5.97 5.30
C LEU A 133 13.25 -7.44 5.70
N ALA A 134 12.15 -7.85 6.32
CA ALA A 134 11.94 -9.24 6.71
C ALA A 134 11.87 -10.19 5.51
N SER A 135 11.27 -9.76 4.40
CA SER A 135 11.20 -10.55 3.17
C SER A 135 12.56 -10.78 2.52
N GLU A 136 13.45 -9.78 2.56
CA GLU A 136 14.81 -9.86 2.02
C GLU A 136 15.78 -10.59 2.96
N LEU A 137 15.51 -10.58 4.25
CA LEU A 137 16.38 -11.12 5.30
C LEU A 137 15.65 -12.20 6.13
N PRO A 138 15.30 -13.35 5.52
CA PRO A 138 14.41 -14.34 6.16
C PRO A 138 15.00 -14.97 7.43
N LYS A 139 16.30 -14.86 7.66
CA LYS A 139 16.99 -15.37 8.87
C LYS A 139 17.12 -14.31 9.97
N ARG A 140 16.68 -13.09 9.71
CA ARG A 140 16.80 -11.96 10.65
C ARG A 140 15.45 -11.70 11.29
N GLN A 141 15.44 -11.44 12.58
CA GLN A 141 14.26 -10.98 13.28
C GLN A 141 14.07 -9.48 13.06
N VAL A 142 12.87 -9.08 12.65
CA VAL A 142 12.48 -7.68 12.49
C VAL A 142 11.37 -7.36 13.48
N VAL A 143 11.47 -6.22 14.15
CA VAL A 143 10.47 -5.72 15.09
C VAL A 143 9.96 -4.37 14.58
N GLY A 144 8.66 -4.22 14.42
CA GLY A 144 8.00 -2.95 14.13
C GLY A 144 7.29 -2.42 15.37
N VAL A 145 7.39 -1.11 15.61
CA VAL A 145 6.69 -0.44 16.71
C VAL A 145 5.85 0.70 16.16
N ASP A 146 4.63 0.83 16.64
CA ASP A 146 3.77 1.97 16.35
C ASP A 146 2.99 2.39 17.60
N LEU A 147 2.69 3.69 17.68
CA LEU A 147 1.90 4.25 18.76
C LEU A 147 0.44 3.81 18.69
N LYS A 148 -0.08 3.65 17.47
CA LYS A 148 -1.49 3.35 17.21
C LYS A 148 -1.74 1.85 17.20
N HIS A 149 -2.76 1.42 17.93
CA HIS A 149 -3.21 0.03 17.94
C HIS A 149 -3.63 -0.45 16.55
N GLU A 150 -4.36 0.37 15.81
CA GLU A 150 -4.85 0.07 14.46
C GLU A 150 -3.70 -0.12 13.46
N ALA A 151 -2.58 0.59 13.64
CA ALA A 151 -1.38 0.40 12.82
C ALA A 151 -0.74 -0.97 13.10
N LYS A 152 -0.62 -1.35 14.37
CA LYS A 152 -0.13 -2.67 14.76
C LYS A 152 -0.97 -3.79 14.15
N GLU A 153 -2.30 -3.73 14.32
CA GLU A 153 -3.21 -4.73 13.76
C GLU A 153 -3.10 -4.84 12.24
N LEU A 154 -2.99 -3.71 11.55
CA LEU A 154 -2.83 -3.66 10.10
C LEU A 154 -1.51 -4.27 9.66
N ALA A 155 -0.41 -3.96 10.35
CA ALA A 155 0.91 -4.54 10.06
C ALA A 155 0.94 -6.06 10.30
N GLU A 156 0.34 -6.54 11.38
CA GLU A 156 0.17 -7.97 11.68
C GLU A 156 -0.67 -8.68 10.60
N TYR A 157 -1.76 -8.05 10.16
CA TYR A 157 -2.57 -8.55 9.05
C TYR A 157 -1.73 -8.69 7.77
N ASN A 158 -0.96 -7.66 7.41
CA ASN A 158 -0.11 -7.69 6.23
C ASN A 158 0.95 -8.79 6.32
N ALA A 159 1.60 -8.96 7.46
CA ALA A 159 2.56 -10.03 7.68
C ALA A 159 1.93 -11.42 7.50
N SER A 160 0.73 -11.61 8.01
CA SER A 160 -0.02 -12.86 7.88
C SER A 160 -0.39 -13.15 6.43
N GLN A 161 -0.91 -12.16 5.70
CA GLN A 161 -1.29 -12.31 4.29
C GLN A 161 -0.09 -12.63 3.39
N LEU A 162 1.06 -12.07 3.70
CA LEU A 162 2.31 -12.28 2.95
C LEU A 162 3.10 -13.50 3.44
N ASN A 163 2.61 -14.19 4.47
CA ASN A 163 3.29 -15.34 5.10
C ASN A 163 4.74 -15.02 5.56
N ILE A 164 4.96 -13.80 6.03
CA ILE A 164 6.25 -13.35 6.58
C ILE A 164 6.23 -13.60 8.10
N LYS A 165 7.10 -14.50 8.57
CA LYS A 165 7.07 -15.03 9.96
C LYS A 165 8.18 -14.47 10.85
N ASN A 166 9.21 -13.86 10.28
CA ASN A 166 10.37 -13.31 11.00
C ASN A 166 10.18 -11.84 11.38
N VAL A 167 8.94 -11.41 11.55
CA VAL A 167 8.56 -10.06 11.97
C VAL A 167 7.56 -10.14 13.11
N THR A 168 7.68 -9.22 14.06
CA THR A 168 6.72 -8.98 15.13
C THR A 168 6.41 -7.50 15.23
N PHE A 169 5.21 -7.18 15.71
CA PHE A 169 4.77 -5.79 15.87
C PHE A 169 4.29 -5.55 17.30
N ASP A 170 4.77 -4.45 17.88
CA ASP A 170 4.42 -4.02 19.22
C ASP A 170 3.79 -2.62 19.20
N GLN A 171 2.89 -2.38 20.15
CA GLN A 171 2.29 -1.07 20.35
C GLN A 171 3.00 -0.33 21.46
N GLY A 172 3.38 0.92 21.22
CA GLY A 172 3.97 1.81 22.22
C GLY A 172 4.64 3.01 21.60
N SER A 173 5.09 3.91 22.46
CA SER A 173 5.82 5.12 22.06
C SER A 173 7.31 4.80 21.94
N TRP A 174 7.86 4.93 20.73
CA TRP A 174 9.27 4.73 20.42
C TRP A 174 9.81 3.41 20.99
N PHE A 175 10.69 3.45 21.99
CA PHE A 175 11.34 2.28 22.58
C PHE A 175 10.58 1.67 23.77
N GLU A 176 9.43 2.25 24.14
CA GLU A 176 8.67 1.83 25.33
C GLU A 176 8.38 0.32 25.38
N PRO A 177 7.93 -0.33 24.27
CA PRO A 177 7.66 -1.78 24.29
C PRO A 177 8.93 -2.65 24.22
N ILE A 178 10.10 -2.05 24.02
CA ILE A 178 11.35 -2.78 23.87
C ILE A 178 11.95 -3.08 25.25
N ALA A 179 12.27 -4.34 25.50
CA ALA A 179 12.91 -4.74 26.75
C ALA A 179 14.25 -4.03 26.96
N SER A 180 14.48 -3.58 28.19
CA SER A 180 15.72 -2.91 28.57
C SER A 180 16.94 -3.77 28.25
N GLY A 181 17.97 -3.16 27.67
CA GLY A 181 19.20 -3.86 27.27
C GLY A 181 19.13 -4.57 25.91
N THR A 182 17.98 -4.58 25.24
CA THR A 182 17.88 -5.10 23.87
C THR A 182 18.73 -4.26 22.92
N LYS A 183 19.52 -4.91 22.07
CA LYS A 183 20.37 -4.26 21.05
C LYS A 183 19.91 -4.68 19.66
N PHE A 184 19.88 -3.73 18.76
CA PHE A 184 19.56 -3.93 17.36
C PHE A 184 20.79 -3.71 16.47
N ALA A 185 20.90 -4.50 15.40
CA ALA A 185 21.90 -4.27 14.37
C ALA A 185 21.61 -3.00 13.56
N LEU A 186 20.32 -2.68 13.40
CA LEU A 186 19.87 -1.50 12.69
C LEU A 186 18.55 -1.01 13.28
N ILE A 187 18.39 0.30 13.32
CA ILE A 187 17.14 0.98 13.63
C ILE A 187 16.80 1.87 12.45
N VAL A 188 15.60 1.70 11.92
CA VAL A 188 15.04 2.52 10.82
C VAL A 188 13.79 3.23 11.31
N SER A 189 13.49 4.38 10.72
CA SER A 189 12.27 5.13 11.03
C SER A 189 11.88 6.04 9.88
N ASN A 190 10.60 6.03 9.53
CA ASN A 190 10.00 7.01 8.62
C ASN A 190 8.69 7.50 9.24
N PRO A 191 8.77 8.28 10.35
CA PRO A 191 7.60 8.73 11.07
C PRO A 191 6.81 9.79 10.29
N PRO A 192 5.51 9.98 10.61
CA PRO A 192 4.75 11.10 10.06
C PRO A 192 5.34 12.43 10.54
N TYR A 193 5.24 13.43 9.67
CA TYR A 193 5.68 14.80 9.99
C TYR A 193 4.60 15.56 10.72
#